data_e8a7929057a96a22398142734c3e7dfd
#
_entry.id   e8a7929057a96a22398142734c3e7dfd
#
_cell.length_a   1.000
_cell.length_b   1.000
_cell.length_c   1.000
_cell.angle_alpha   90.00
_cell.angle_beta   90.00
_cell.angle_gamma   90.00
#
_symmetry.space_group_name_H-M   'P 1'
#
loop_
_entity.id
_entity.type
_entity.pdbx_description
1 polymer ?
#
loop_
_entity_poly.entity_id
_entity_poly.type
_entity_poly.pdbx_seq_one_letter_code
_entity_poly.pdbx_strand_id
1 'polypeptide(L)'
;MRTPTEPKATTRFDVGAVVVLSVEGLDALVTRLGAVGYEVKGPSVVEGAIVPRQIRSIADLPRGVHDIQSPGSYHLVRSDDDEFFGWAVGPESWKQEHFPSSQIMWRSEVVDNTVVFCEPDRSSPPLAILGARPCEVVALHILDRVLEEGVHRDPRYADRRDSSFIAVVECANPADTCFCNSMQSGPGIDEGFDLALTELNDDLGHRFVVRCGSPRGADVLSSVSTRPASEQDLEARTVLLENASGHMSRTLPFGEVAKLLARNVEHPRWSDVAERCLSCGNCTMVCPTCFCSDVHDTTDLTGAIERRRTWSSCFDLEHSYLHGGSVRESTSSRYRQWISHKLSTWWDQFDSTGCVGCGRCIVWCPVGIDITEEVAAIAVSDGVRVELPMARSAS
;
A
#
# COMPACT_ATOMS: atom_id res chain seq x y z
N MET A 1 43.09 -6.61 -36.53
CA MET A 1 41.83 -7.38 -36.64
C MET A 1 41.23 -7.51 -35.24
N ARG A 2 40.15 -6.80 -34.95
CA ARG A 2 39.38 -7.00 -33.72
C ARG A 2 38.35 -8.08 -34.00
N THR A 3 38.42 -9.18 -33.27
CA THR A 3 37.40 -10.23 -33.30
C THR A 3 36.06 -9.64 -32.88
N PRO A 4 34.95 -9.93 -33.57
CA PRO A 4 33.63 -9.52 -33.15
C PRO A 4 33.31 -10.30 -31.85
N THR A 5 32.96 -9.57 -30.78
CA THR A 5 32.40 -10.13 -29.58
C THR A 5 31.02 -10.74 -29.95
N GLU A 6 30.89 -12.03 -29.82
CA GLU A 6 29.61 -12.73 -29.98
C GLU A 6 28.58 -12.09 -29.02
N PRO A 7 27.34 -11.87 -29.47
CA PRO A 7 26.27 -11.40 -28.58
C PRO A 7 26.05 -12.47 -27.50
N LYS A 8 26.17 -12.08 -26.23
CA LYS A 8 25.77 -12.94 -25.09
C LYS A 8 24.34 -13.43 -25.34
N ALA A 9 24.17 -14.74 -25.34
CA ALA A 9 22.85 -15.34 -25.43
C ALA A 9 21.94 -14.72 -24.36
N THR A 10 20.87 -14.08 -24.77
CA THR A 10 19.87 -13.50 -23.86
C THR A 10 19.14 -14.67 -23.21
N THR A 11 19.37 -14.89 -21.93
CA THR A 11 18.66 -15.92 -21.15
C THR A 11 17.20 -15.50 -21.11
N ARG A 12 16.31 -16.27 -21.69
CA ARG A 12 14.87 -16.05 -21.57
C ARG A 12 14.37 -16.69 -20.27
N PHE A 13 13.60 -15.95 -19.49
CA PHE A 13 12.94 -16.46 -18.29
C PHE A 13 11.46 -16.71 -18.58
N ASP A 14 10.91 -17.69 -17.89
CA ASP A 14 9.48 -17.97 -17.87
C ASP A 14 8.85 -17.37 -16.58
N VAL A 15 7.54 -17.15 -16.60
CA VAL A 15 6.77 -16.86 -15.40
C VAL A 15 6.94 -18.00 -14.40
N GLY A 16 7.20 -17.67 -13.15
CA GLY A 16 7.55 -18.65 -12.10
C GLY A 16 9.05 -18.89 -11.93
N ALA A 17 9.91 -18.39 -12.83
CA ALA A 17 11.37 -18.50 -12.65
C ALA A 17 11.81 -17.81 -11.35
N VAL A 18 12.79 -18.42 -10.65
CA VAL A 18 13.38 -17.87 -9.44
C VAL A 18 14.88 -17.70 -9.65
N VAL A 19 15.35 -16.47 -9.53
CA VAL A 19 16.74 -16.10 -9.75
C VAL A 19 17.27 -15.25 -8.59
N VAL A 20 18.57 -15.00 -8.59
CA VAL A 20 19.21 -14.10 -7.63
C VAL A 20 19.87 -12.95 -8.36
N LEU A 21 19.62 -11.74 -7.87
CA LEU A 21 20.33 -10.51 -8.21
C LEU A 21 21.37 -10.18 -7.14
N SER A 22 22.51 -9.65 -7.57
CA SER A 22 23.41 -8.91 -6.68
C SER A 22 22.90 -7.47 -6.47
N VAL A 23 23.58 -6.69 -5.65
CA VAL A 23 23.31 -5.25 -5.47
C VAL A 23 23.45 -4.50 -6.79
N GLU A 24 24.48 -4.80 -7.59
CA GLU A 24 24.67 -4.24 -8.93
C GLU A 24 23.55 -4.69 -9.91
N GLY A 25 23.04 -5.92 -9.71
CA GLY A 25 21.90 -6.44 -10.46
C GLY A 25 20.62 -5.67 -10.17
N LEU A 26 20.40 -5.24 -8.93
CA LEU A 26 19.27 -4.37 -8.56
C LEU A 26 19.41 -2.98 -9.21
N ASP A 27 20.61 -2.40 -9.24
CA ASP A 27 20.85 -1.13 -9.93
C ASP A 27 20.60 -1.22 -11.44
N ALA A 28 21.06 -2.32 -12.04
CA ALA A 28 20.79 -2.61 -13.45
C ALA A 28 19.27 -2.78 -13.73
N LEU A 29 18.50 -3.36 -12.80
CA LEU A 29 17.05 -3.48 -12.89
C LEU A 29 16.38 -2.11 -12.91
N VAL A 30 16.72 -1.20 -11.99
CA VAL A 30 16.21 0.18 -11.93
C VAL A 30 16.51 0.91 -13.24
N THR A 31 17.78 0.86 -13.68
CA THR A 31 18.24 1.49 -14.93
C THR A 31 17.48 0.93 -16.13
N ARG A 32 17.27 -0.39 -16.17
CA ARG A 32 16.56 -1.04 -17.27
C ARG A 32 15.11 -0.62 -17.35
N LEU A 33 14.40 -0.55 -16.24
CA LEU A 33 13.02 -0.08 -16.19
C LEU A 33 12.90 1.34 -16.76
N GLY A 34 13.79 2.25 -16.35
CA GLY A 34 13.85 3.59 -16.95
C GLY A 34 14.14 3.59 -18.45
N ALA A 35 15.07 2.75 -18.91
CA ALA A 35 15.46 2.65 -20.32
C ALA A 35 14.35 2.11 -21.24
N VAL A 36 13.41 1.33 -20.72
CA VAL A 36 12.24 0.85 -21.47
C VAL A 36 11.02 1.76 -21.36
N GLY A 37 11.17 2.94 -20.75
CA GLY A 37 10.19 4.02 -20.78
C GLY A 37 9.34 4.16 -19.53
N TYR A 38 9.61 3.42 -18.45
CA TYR A 38 8.90 3.62 -17.18
C TYR A 38 9.42 4.84 -16.41
N GLU A 39 8.53 5.58 -15.80
CA GLU A 39 8.87 6.42 -14.65
C GLU A 39 9.06 5.50 -13.44
N VAL A 40 10.30 5.34 -12.97
CA VAL A 40 10.58 4.45 -11.85
C VAL A 40 10.42 5.21 -10.55
N LYS A 41 9.55 4.73 -9.67
CA LYS A 41 9.39 5.24 -8.30
C LYS A 41 9.78 4.17 -7.29
N GLY A 42 10.48 4.60 -6.25
CA GLY A 42 10.92 3.77 -5.13
C GLY A 42 10.86 4.51 -3.81
N PRO A 43 11.17 3.81 -2.70
CA PRO A 43 11.23 4.41 -1.39
C PRO A 43 12.34 5.44 -1.31
N SER A 44 12.05 6.58 -0.68
CA SER A 44 13.02 7.65 -0.42
C SER A 44 12.73 8.28 0.93
N VAL A 45 13.76 8.80 1.61
CA VAL A 45 13.60 9.51 2.89
C VAL A 45 13.26 10.97 2.60
N VAL A 46 12.07 11.40 3.00
CA VAL A 46 11.63 12.80 2.90
C VAL A 46 11.03 13.22 4.23
N GLU A 47 11.51 14.32 4.80
CA GLU A 47 11.01 14.89 6.06
C GLU A 47 10.90 13.86 7.22
N GLY A 48 11.85 12.94 7.29
CA GLY A 48 11.89 11.92 8.34
C GLY A 48 10.93 10.74 8.16
N ALA A 49 10.41 10.54 6.94
CA ALA A 49 9.56 9.39 6.61
C ALA A 49 9.99 8.74 5.29
N ILE A 50 9.69 7.43 5.15
CA ILE A 50 9.83 6.70 3.89
C ILE A 50 8.60 6.97 3.04
N VAL A 51 8.80 7.52 1.84
CA VAL A 51 7.73 7.85 0.90
C VAL A 51 8.11 7.50 -0.53
N PRO A 52 7.16 7.17 -1.43
CA PRO A 52 7.43 6.95 -2.84
C PRO A 52 7.95 8.21 -3.53
N ARG A 53 9.08 8.13 -4.21
CA ARG A 53 9.62 9.23 -5.05
C ARG A 53 10.26 8.64 -6.30
N GLN A 54 10.43 9.47 -7.31
CA GLN A 54 11.15 9.08 -8.51
C GLN A 54 12.61 8.75 -8.16
N ILE A 55 13.07 7.60 -8.66
CA ILE A 55 14.45 7.12 -8.50
C ILE A 55 15.06 6.86 -9.88
N ARG A 56 16.39 6.92 -9.97
CA ARG A 56 17.15 6.65 -11.19
C ARG A 56 18.19 5.55 -11.02
N SER A 57 18.56 5.29 -9.78
CA SER A 57 19.52 4.26 -9.38
C SER A 57 19.25 3.80 -7.95
N ILE A 58 19.90 2.74 -7.50
CA ILE A 58 19.84 2.29 -6.11
C ILE A 58 20.45 3.29 -5.11
N ALA A 59 21.25 4.26 -5.59
CA ALA A 59 21.78 5.33 -4.73
C ALA A 59 20.69 6.26 -4.20
N ASP A 60 19.51 6.27 -4.82
CA ASP A 60 18.34 7.05 -4.38
C ASP A 60 17.54 6.31 -3.30
N LEU A 61 17.81 5.02 -3.06
CA LEU A 61 17.12 4.20 -2.06
C LEU A 61 17.68 4.44 -0.64
N PRO A 62 16.85 4.26 0.40
CA PRO A 62 17.26 4.44 1.80
C PRO A 62 18.09 3.25 2.28
N ARG A 63 19.41 3.30 2.14
CA ARG A 63 20.33 2.25 2.59
C ARG A 63 20.65 2.38 4.09
N GLY A 64 20.59 1.30 4.85
CA GLY A 64 20.84 1.26 6.30
C GLY A 64 19.83 2.13 7.08
N VAL A 65 18.59 2.17 6.63
CA VAL A 65 17.51 2.93 7.28
C VAL A 65 16.41 1.97 7.71
N HIS A 66 16.06 2.02 8.97
CA HIS A 66 14.95 1.27 9.55
C HIS A 66 13.93 2.22 10.15
N ASP A 67 12.71 1.74 10.37
CA ASP A 67 11.67 2.48 11.05
C ASP A 67 11.28 1.83 12.37
N ILE A 68 10.97 2.67 13.36
CA ILE A 68 10.38 2.27 14.62
C ILE A 68 8.99 2.87 14.68
N GLN A 69 7.99 2.00 14.79
CA GLN A 69 6.59 2.39 14.77
C GLN A 69 5.86 1.92 16.03
N SER A 70 5.09 2.82 16.62
CA SER A 70 4.16 2.51 17.71
C SER A 70 2.89 3.34 17.56
N PRO A 71 1.81 3.10 18.32
CA PRO A 71 0.61 3.90 18.22
C PRO A 71 0.90 5.41 18.37
N GLY A 72 0.60 6.18 17.32
CA GLY A 72 0.84 7.62 17.27
C GLY A 72 2.31 8.05 17.09
N SER A 73 3.20 7.13 16.73
CA SER A 73 4.64 7.44 16.64
C SER A 73 5.30 6.73 15.46
N TYR A 74 6.14 7.49 14.74
CA TYR A 74 6.97 7.02 13.63
C TYR A 74 8.34 7.67 13.70
N HIS A 75 9.40 6.89 13.69
CA HIS A 75 10.78 7.37 13.70
C HIS A 75 11.64 6.55 12.75
N LEU A 76 12.56 7.20 12.05
CA LEU A 76 13.61 6.54 11.30
C LEU A 76 14.89 6.47 12.14
N VAL A 77 15.53 5.31 12.09
CA VAL A 77 16.83 5.07 12.70
C VAL A 77 17.81 4.61 11.61
N ARG A 78 19.09 4.93 11.81
CA ARG A 78 20.16 4.41 10.97
C ARG A 78 20.80 3.20 11.62
N SER A 79 21.09 2.20 10.80
CA SER A 79 21.82 1.00 11.14
C SER A 79 23.14 0.93 10.36
N ASP A 80 24.08 0.16 10.84
CA ASP A 80 25.34 -0.14 10.14
C ASP A 80 25.18 -1.29 9.12
N ASP A 81 23.98 -1.90 9.03
CA ASP A 81 23.68 -2.82 7.94
C ASP A 81 23.51 -2.08 6.61
N ASP A 82 23.67 -2.79 5.53
CA ASP A 82 23.60 -2.25 4.18
C ASP A 82 22.24 -2.49 3.51
N GLU A 83 21.18 -2.83 4.28
CA GLU A 83 19.85 -3.13 3.75
C GLU A 83 19.21 -1.91 3.08
N PHE A 84 18.58 -2.13 1.93
CA PHE A 84 17.82 -1.11 1.21
C PHE A 84 16.34 -1.08 1.62
N PHE A 85 15.84 -2.19 2.15
CA PHE A 85 14.44 -2.37 2.47
C PHE A 85 14.23 -2.81 3.93
N GLY A 86 15.05 -2.34 4.86
CA GLY A 86 14.98 -2.64 6.30
C GLY A 86 13.83 -1.98 7.06
N TRP A 87 12.86 -1.41 6.37
CA TRP A 87 11.71 -0.66 6.90
C TRP A 87 10.39 -1.33 6.54
N ALA A 88 9.29 -1.01 7.25
CA ALA A 88 7.96 -1.57 6.98
C ALA A 88 7.16 -0.74 5.96
N VAL A 89 6.40 0.24 6.42
CA VAL A 89 5.57 1.11 5.55
C VAL A 89 5.54 2.54 6.09
N GLY A 90 5.68 3.52 5.20
CA GLY A 90 5.58 4.94 5.53
C GLY A 90 4.14 5.49 5.43
N PRO A 91 3.96 6.82 5.56
CA PRO A 91 2.64 7.48 5.54
C PRO A 91 1.96 7.44 4.19
N GLU A 92 2.72 7.54 3.11
CA GLU A 92 2.20 7.50 1.76
C GLU A 92 2.11 6.04 1.29
N SER A 93 1.05 5.70 0.57
CA SER A 93 0.86 4.39 -0.03
C SER A 93 0.82 4.51 -1.56
N TRP A 94 1.06 3.40 -2.25
CA TRP A 94 1.00 3.35 -3.71
C TRP A 94 -0.38 3.63 -4.28
N LYS A 95 -1.43 3.71 -3.42
CA LYS A 95 -2.77 4.14 -3.81
C LYS A 95 -2.75 5.47 -4.57
N GLN A 96 -1.99 6.46 -4.11
CA GLN A 96 -1.99 7.79 -4.71
C GLN A 96 -1.48 7.82 -6.15
N GLU A 97 -0.70 6.84 -6.56
CA GLU A 97 -0.21 6.74 -7.94
C GLU A 97 -1.33 6.30 -8.90
N HIS A 98 -2.26 5.47 -8.43
CA HIS A 98 -3.39 4.98 -9.21
C HIS A 98 -4.68 5.78 -8.98
N PHE A 99 -4.90 6.21 -7.75
CA PHE A 99 -6.03 7.00 -7.31
C PHE A 99 -5.54 8.27 -6.58
N PRO A 100 -5.15 9.32 -7.31
CA PRO A 100 -4.57 10.54 -6.73
C PRO A 100 -5.52 11.24 -5.76
N SER A 101 -4.95 11.92 -4.75
CA SER A 101 -5.72 12.67 -3.75
C SER A 101 -6.51 13.84 -4.34
N SER A 102 -6.12 14.32 -5.52
CA SER A 102 -6.83 15.36 -6.26
C SER A 102 -6.67 15.12 -7.77
N GLN A 103 -7.77 15.11 -8.50
CA GLN A 103 -7.78 14.86 -9.94
C GLN A 103 -8.82 15.68 -10.66
N ILE A 104 -8.39 16.40 -11.72
CA ILE A 104 -9.30 17.10 -12.61
C ILE A 104 -10.01 16.06 -13.49
N MET A 105 -11.34 16.07 -13.46
CA MET A 105 -12.17 15.15 -14.24
C MET A 105 -12.42 15.69 -15.65
N TRP A 106 -12.76 16.98 -15.72
CA TRP A 106 -12.91 17.73 -16.97
C TRP A 106 -12.81 19.24 -16.69
N ARG A 107 -12.59 20.00 -17.77
CA ARG A 107 -12.64 21.47 -17.79
C ARG A 107 -13.62 21.94 -18.85
N SER A 108 -14.16 23.14 -18.68
CA SER A 108 -14.83 23.85 -19.76
C SER A 108 -14.17 25.21 -19.96
N GLU A 109 -14.16 25.65 -21.21
CA GLU A 109 -13.68 26.97 -21.61
C GLU A 109 -14.77 27.66 -22.45
N VAL A 110 -14.82 28.98 -22.43
CA VAL A 110 -15.70 29.73 -23.29
C VAL A 110 -14.90 30.19 -24.51
N VAL A 111 -15.22 29.59 -25.65
CA VAL A 111 -14.63 29.93 -26.95
C VAL A 111 -15.72 30.45 -27.86
N ASP A 112 -15.59 31.69 -28.39
CA ASP A 112 -16.57 32.35 -29.26
C ASP A 112 -17.98 32.28 -28.70
N ASN A 113 -18.15 32.60 -27.42
CA ASN A 113 -19.40 32.58 -26.66
C ASN A 113 -20.07 31.19 -26.57
N THR A 114 -19.32 30.11 -26.81
CA THR A 114 -19.76 28.73 -26.71
C THR A 114 -18.95 28.01 -25.63
N VAL A 115 -19.64 27.24 -24.77
CA VAL A 115 -18.96 26.40 -23.75
C VAL A 115 -18.43 25.13 -24.40
N VAL A 116 -17.12 24.94 -24.34
CA VAL A 116 -16.42 23.75 -24.84
C VAL A 116 -15.93 22.95 -23.68
N PHE A 117 -16.25 21.66 -23.63
CA PHE A 117 -15.77 20.74 -22.62
C PHE A 117 -14.49 20.06 -23.09
N CYS A 118 -13.47 20.10 -22.27
CA CYS A 118 -12.17 19.47 -22.51
C CYS A 118 -11.90 18.41 -21.43
N GLU A 119 -11.62 17.19 -21.85
CA GLU A 119 -11.02 16.21 -20.93
C GLU A 119 -9.53 16.52 -20.77
N PRO A 120 -8.98 16.49 -19.55
CA PRO A 120 -7.54 16.56 -19.34
C PRO A 120 -6.85 15.41 -20.04
N ASP A 121 -5.63 15.67 -20.52
CA ASP A 121 -4.77 14.63 -21.07
C ASP A 121 -4.60 13.51 -20.04
N ARG A 122 -4.80 12.27 -20.49
CA ARG A 122 -4.61 11.06 -19.69
C ARG A 122 -3.21 10.45 -19.87
N SER A 123 -2.43 10.99 -20.82
CA SER A 123 -1.10 10.49 -21.08
C SER A 123 -0.17 10.81 -19.91
N SER A 124 0.34 9.77 -19.29
CA SER A 124 1.45 9.80 -18.35
C SER A 124 2.38 8.64 -18.69
N PRO A 125 3.70 8.79 -18.49
CA PRO A 125 4.58 7.64 -18.66
C PRO A 125 4.11 6.47 -17.82
N PRO A 126 4.25 5.23 -18.30
CA PRO A 126 3.93 4.06 -17.51
C PRO A 126 4.78 4.06 -16.24
N LEU A 127 4.19 3.66 -15.11
CA LEU A 127 4.83 3.68 -13.81
C LEU A 127 5.49 2.33 -13.51
N ALA A 128 6.75 2.33 -13.06
CA ALA A 128 7.34 1.18 -12.40
C ALA A 128 7.49 1.45 -10.91
N ILE A 129 6.86 0.61 -10.11
CA ILE A 129 6.89 0.64 -8.65
C ILE A 129 7.98 -0.32 -8.17
N LEU A 130 8.99 0.19 -7.48
CA LEU A 130 9.98 -0.64 -6.77
C LEU A 130 9.78 -0.48 -5.26
N GLY A 131 9.67 -1.58 -4.54
CA GLY A 131 9.62 -1.57 -3.09
C GLY A 131 8.22 -1.47 -2.48
N ALA A 132 7.15 -1.70 -3.27
CA ALA A 132 5.83 -1.94 -2.68
C ALA A 132 5.90 -3.15 -1.74
N ARG A 133 5.24 -3.06 -0.58
CA ARG A 133 5.14 -4.20 0.32
C ARG A 133 3.97 -5.12 -0.08
N PRO A 134 3.98 -6.41 0.27
CA PRO A 134 2.89 -7.34 -0.01
C PRO A 134 1.51 -6.79 0.34
N CYS A 135 1.35 -6.22 1.54
CA CYS A 135 0.08 -5.62 1.97
C CYS A 135 -0.38 -4.44 1.09
N GLU A 136 0.54 -3.75 0.41
CA GLU A 136 0.19 -2.67 -0.51
C GLU A 136 -0.28 -3.21 -1.86
N VAL A 137 0.31 -4.30 -2.33
CA VAL A 137 -0.17 -4.99 -3.56
C VAL A 137 -1.56 -5.57 -3.33
N VAL A 138 -1.79 -6.23 -2.18
CA VAL A 138 -3.13 -6.70 -1.80
C VAL A 138 -4.12 -5.53 -1.68
N ALA A 139 -3.67 -4.37 -1.17
CA ALA A 139 -4.52 -3.18 -1.12
C ALA A 139 -4.90 -2.66 -2.52
N LEU A 140 -4.00 -2.75 -3.50
CA LEU A 140 -4.32 -2.42 -4.90
C LEU A 140 -5.36 -3.39 -5.45
N HIS A 141 -5.27 -4.69 -5.19
CA HIS A 141 -6.30 -5.66 -5.61
C HIS A 141 -7.66 -5.39 -4.97
N ILE A 142 -7.69 -4.92 -3.71
CA ILE A 142 -8.94 -4.47 -3.08
C ILE A 142 -9.51 -3.25 -3.80
N LEU A 143 -8.65 -2.30 -4.21
CA LEU A 143 -9.08 -1.14 -4.98
C LEU A 143 -9.51 -1.50 -6.42
N ASP A 144 -8.89 -2.51 -7.03
CA ASP A 144 -9.28 -3.04 -8.34
C ASP A 144 -10.77 -3.50 -8.29
N ARG A 145 -11.17 -4.24 -7.24
CA ARG A 145 -12.57 -4.64 -7.02
C ARG A 145 -13.53 -3.45 -6.90
N VAL A 146 -13.08 -2.38 -6.26
CA VAL A 146 -13.90 -1.17 -6.04
C VAL A 146 -14.00 -0.30 -7.28
N LEU A 147 -12.87 -0.07 -7.97
CA LEU A 147 -12.74 0.98 -8.98
C LEU A 147 -12.71 0.44 -10.42
N GLU A 148 -12.45 -0.86 -10.60
CA GLU A 148 -12.33 -1.44 -11.93
C GLU A 148 -13.34 -2.57 -12.22
N GLU A 149 -13.55 -3.51 -11.28
CA GLU A 149 -14.37 -4.68 -11.49
C GLU A 149 -15.89 -4.41 -11.31
N GLY A 150 -16.24 -3.26 -10.71
CA GLY A 150 -17.63 -2.86 -10.46
C GLY A 150 -18.39 -2.44 -11.69
N VAL A 151 -19.72 -2.23 -11.55
CA VAL A 151 -20.63 -1.75 -12.61
C VAL A 151 -20.17 -0.40 -13.18
N HIS A 152 -19.48 0.41 -12.38
CA HIS A 152 -18.99 1.73 -12.74
C HIS A 152 -17.46 1.76 -12.65
N ARG A 153 -16.82 1.22 -13.71
CA ARG A 153 -15.35 1.25 -13.84
C ARG A 153 -14.85 2.69 -13.89
N ASP A 154 -13.83 3.02 -13.10
CA ASP A 154 -13.07 4.26 -13.23
C ASP A 154 -11.99 4.08 -14.30
N PRO A 155 -12.16 4.65 -15.52
CA PRO A 155 -11.22 4.43 -16.60
C PRO A 155 -9.83 5.03 -16.32
N ARG A 156 -9.76 6.07 -15.48
CA ARG A 156 -8.48 6.72 -15.14
C ARG A 156 -7.67 5.91 -14.13
N TYR A 157 -8.34 5.23 -13.21
CA TYR A 157 -7.72 4.26 -12.32
C TYR A 157 -7.20 3.08 -13.13
N ALA A 158 -8.05 2.48 -13.96
CA ALA A 158 -7.73 1.32 -14.77
C ALA A 158 -6.54 1.59 -15.72
N ASP A 159 -6.53 2.71 -16.46
CA ASP A 159 -5.43 3.07 -17.37
C ASP A 159 -4.07 3.12 -16.65
N ARG A 160 -4.04 3.68 -15.41
CA ARG A 160 -2.80 3.71 -14.59
C ARG A 160 -2.42 2.33 -14.06
N ARG A 161 -3.42 1.56 -13.63
CA ARG A 161 -3.24 0.23 -13.07
C ARG A 161 -2.69 -0.75 -14.11
N ASP A 162 -3.27 -0.77 -15.30
CA ASP A 162 -2.88 -1.63 -16.41
C ASP A 162 -1.45 -1.33 -16.93
N SER A 163 -1.06 -0.05 -16.92
CA SER A 163 0.27 0.38 -17.37
C SER A 163 1.36 0.22 -16.32
N SER A 164 1.02 -0.09 -15.07
CA SER A 164 1.99 -0.19 -13.98
C SER A 164 2.78 -1.48 -13.99
N PHE A 165 4.11 -1.38 -13.76
CA PHE A 165 5.00 -2.49 -13.46
C PHE A 165 5.23 -2.54 -11.94
N ILE A 166 5.03 -3.70 -11.32
CA ILE A 166 5.14 -3.85 -9.87
C ILE A 166 6.30 -4.78 -9.51
N ALA A 167 7.38 -4.19 -8.96
CA ALA A 167 8.45 -4.90 -8.29
C ALA A 167 8.20 -4.82 -6.77
N VAL A 168 7.51 -5.81 -6.24
CA VAL A 168 7.21 -5.91 -4.80
C VAL A 168 8.45 -6.37 -4.04
N VAL A 169 8.65 -5.88 -2.83
CA VAL A 169 9.69 -6.36 -1.91
C VAL A 169 9.01 -7.00 -0.70
N GLU A 170 9.24 -8.30 -0.51
CA GLU A 170 8.74 -9.06 0.63
C GLU A 170 9.26 -8.46 1.94
N CYS A 171 8.43 -8.47 2.98
CA CYS A 171 8.69 -7.71 4.19
C CYS A 171 9.48 -8.53 5.20
N ALA A 172 10.78 -8.26 5.34
CA ALA A 172 11.65 -8.88 6.34
C ALA A 172 11.41 -8.32 7.76
N ASN A 173 11.16 -7.00 7.84
CA ASN A 173 11.08 -6.25 9.08
C ASN A 173 9.70 -5.59 9.24
N PRO A 174 8.66 -6.36 9.63
CA PRO A 174 7.35 -5.76 9.92
C PRO A 174 7.44 -4.90 11.19
N ALA A 175 6.77 -3.76 11.17
CA ALA A 175 6.68 -2.90 12.34
C ALA A 175 5.79 -3.51 13.44
N ASP A 176 5.95 -3.06 14.68
CA ASP A 176 5.14 -3.52 15.81
C ASP A 176 3.64 -3.27 15.62
N THR A 177 3.27 -2.29 14.79
CA THR A 177 1.88 -1.96 14.45
C THR A 177 1.30 -2.83 13.33
N CYS A 178 2.11 -3.64 12.66
CA CYS A 178 1.67 -4.52 11.57
C CYS A 178 0.89 -5.73 12.10
N PHE A 179 -0.13 -6.13 11.34
CA PHE A 179 -0.91 -7.35 11.55
C PHE A 179 -1.35 -7.98 10.21
N CYS A 180 -0.57 -7.74 9.15
CA CYS A 180 -0.89 -8.22 7.81
C CYS A 180 -0.89 -9.75 7.72
N ASN A 181 -0.16 -10.45 8.57
CA ASN A 181 -0.20 -11.90 8.67
C ASN A 181 -1.61 -12.41 9.02
N SER A 182 -2.26 -11.81 10.03
CA SER A 182 -3.65 -12.16 10.39
C SER A 182 -4.68 -11.75 9.34
N MET A 183 -4.33 -10.83 8.44
CA MET A 183 -5.17 -10.37 7.34
C MET A 183 -4.85 -11.08 6.00
N GLN A 184 -3.94 -12.05 6.01
CA GLN A 184 -3.51 -12.82 4.83
C GLN A 184 -2.99 -11.94 3.69
N SER A 185 -2.31 -10.84 4.01
CA SER A 185 -1.81 -9.85 3.05
C SER A 185 -0.30 -9.61 3.12
N GLY A 186 0.44 -10.45 3.82
CA GLY A 186 1.89 -10.40 4.00
C GLY A 186 2.35 -11.30 5.15
N PRO A 187 3.66 -11.38 5.41
CA PRO A 187 4.78 -10.60 4.85
C PRO A 187 5.26 -11.03 3.47
N GLY A 188 4.94 -12.24 3.01
CA GLY A 188 5.18 -12.73 1.65
C GLY A 188 4.00 -12.45 0.72
N ILE A 189 4.16 -12.77 -0.57
CA ILE A 189 3.12 -12.59 -1.59
C ILE A 189 3.23 -13.68 -2.66
N ASP A 190 2.10 -14.13 -3.20
CA ASP A 190 2.07 -15.19 -4.23
C ASP A 190 1.72 -14.69 -5.63
N GLU A 191 0.98 -13.59 -5.76
CA GLU A 191 0.49 -13.07 -7.04
C GLU A 191 0.35 -11.53 -7.05
N GLY A 192 0.04 -10.97 -8.22
CA GLY A 192 -0.24 -9.53 -8.36
C GLY A 192 0.98 -8.65 -8.57
N PHE A 193 2.12 -9.23 -8.96
CA PHE A 193 3.37 -8.54 -9.20
C PHE A 193 3.99 -8.95 -10.55
N ASP A 194 4.86 -8.11 -11.07
CA ASP A 194 5.74 -8.48 -12.19
C ASP A 194 7.02 -9.15 -11.68
N LEU A 195 7.59 -8.63 -10.59
CA LEU A 195 8.72 -9.22 -9.87
C LEU A 195 8.46 -9.17 -8.36
N ALA A 196 8.77 -10.26 -7.63
CA ALA A 196 8.80 -10.28 -6.17
C ALA A 196 10.24 -10.49 -5.70
N LEU A 197 10.76 -9.53 -4.95
CA LEU A 197 12.12 -9.51 -4.44
C LEU A 197 12.11 -9.82 -2.93
N THR A 198 13.06 -10.64 -2.49
CA THR A 198 13.37 -10.83 -1.06
C THR A 198 14.81 -10.40 -0.85
N GLU A 199 15.05 -9.37 -0.06
CA GLU A 199 16.39 -8.93 0.32
C GLU A 199 16.96 -9.87 1.36
N LEU A 200 18.15 -10.41 1.09
CA LEU A 200 18.91 -11.26 1.99
C LEU A 200 20.29 -10.63 2.23
N ASN A 201 20.63 -10.44 3.49
CA ASN A 201 21.92 -9.92 3.91
C ASN A 201 22.48 -10.82 5.03
N ASP A 202 23.19 -11.85 4.64
CA ASP A 202 23.72 -12.90 5.52
C ASP A 202 25.16 -13.30 5.15
N ASP A 203 25.66 -14.39 5.70
CA ASP A 203 27.02 -14.90 5.46
C ASP A 203 27.32 -15.21 3.97
N LEU A 204 26.29 -15.39 3.15
CA LEU A 204 26.41 -15.55 1.70
C LEU A 204 26.47 -14.21 0.95
N GLY A 205 26.41 -13.10 1.65
CA GLY A 205 26.48 -11.75 1.14
C GLY A 205 25.11 -11.12 0.85
N HIS A 206 25.15 -9.86 0.50
CA HIS A 206 23.97 -9.06 0.19
C HIS A 206 23.43 -9.37 -1.22
N ARG A 207 22.20 -9.86 -1.31
CA ARG A 207 21.57 -10.33 -2.55
C ARG A 207 20.05 -10.27 -2.48
N PHE A 208 19.42 -10.45 -3.62
CA PHE A 208 17.95 -10.44 -3.74
C PHE A 208 17.49 -11.72 -4.43
N VAL A 209 16.67 -12.52 -3.76
CA VAL A 209 15.94 -13.61 -4.41
C VAL A 209 14.76 -12.99 -5.15
N VAL A 210 14.66 -13.24 -6.46
CA VAL A 210 13.65 -12.63 -7.31
C VAL A 210 12.78 -13.70 -7.97
N ARG A 211 11.48 -13.61 -7.76
CA ARG A 211 10.48 -14.44 -8.43
C ARG A 211 9.85 -13.65 -9.57
N CYS A 212 9.76 -14.26 -10.74
CA CYS A 212 9.12 -13.70 -11.93
C CYS A 212 7.62 -14.00 -11.90
N GLY A 213 6.77 -12.96 -11.84
CA GLY A 213 5.31 -13.08 -11.75
C GLY A 213 4.57 -12.80 -13.06
N SER A 214 5.24 -12.22 -14.08
CA SER A 214 4.59 -11.86 -15.33
C SER A 214 5.51 -11.95 -16.55
N PRO A 215 4.97 -11.96 -17.77
CA PRO A 215 5.79 -11.86 -18.99
C PRO A 215 6.60 -10.57 -19.03
N ARG A 216 6.08 -9.43 -18.55
CA ARG A 216 6.83 -8.16 -18.46
C ARG A 216 8.01 -8.28 -17.50
N GLY A 217 7.82 -8.96 -16.36
CA GLY A 217 8.88 -9.30 -15.43
C GLY A 217 9.97 -10.15 -16.06
N ALA A 218 9.59 -11.17 -16.83
CA ALA A 218 10.52 -12.04 -17.55
C ALA A 218 11.37 -11.28 -18.60
N ASP A 219 10.75 -10.38 -19.34
CA ASP A 219 11.44 -9.55 -20.34
C ASP A 219 12.49 -8.61 -19.68
N VAL A 220 12.14 -8.00 -18.54
CA VAL A 220 13.06 -7.14 -17.80
C VAL A 220 14.22 -7.95 -17.21
N LEU A 221 13.95 -9.09 -16.55
CA LEU A 221 14.97 -9.96 -15.99
C LEU A 221 15.94 -10.50 -17.05
N SER A 222 15.45 -10.79 -18.25
CA SER A 222 16.28 -11.29 -19.36
C SER A 222 17.40 -10.33 -19.79
N SER A 223 17.31 -9.06 -19.39
CA SER A 223 18.29 -8.02 -19.68
C SER A 223 19.23 -7.68 -18.53
N VAL A 224 19.06 -8.33 -17.38
CA VAL A 224 19.84 -8.09 -16.16
C VAL A 224 20.68 -9.33 -15.84
N SER A 225 21.88 -9.14 -15.27
CA SER A 225 22.73 -10.25 -14.86
C SER A 225 22.14 -10.93 -13.63
N THR A 226 21.86 -12.23 -13.74
CA THR A 226 21.28 -13.06 -12.69
C THR A 226 22.04 -14.38 -12.57
N ARG A 227 21.83 -15.08 -11.46
CA ARG A 227 22.14 -16.50 -11.33
C ARG A 227 20.89 -17.28 -10.91
N PRO A 228 20.81 -18.58 -11.17
CA PRO A 228 19.74 -19.42 -10.60
C PRO A 228 19.77 -19.35 -9.08
N ALA A 229 18.59 -19.36 -8.44
CA ALA A 229 18.48 -19.50 -7.00
C ALA A 229 18.89 -20.90 -6.56
N SER A 230 19.73 -21.00 -5.52
CA SER A 230 20.09 -22.26 -4.86
C SER A 230 19.04 -22.66 -3.83
N GLU A 231 19.09 -23.92 -3.36
CA GLU A 231 18.25 -24.39 -2.24
C GLU A 231 18.47 -23.51 -0.98
N GLN A 232 19.71 -23.09 -0.73
CA GLN A 232 20.05 -22.24 0.40
C GLN A 232 19.41 -20.83 0.28
N ASP A 233 19.33 -20.26 -0.93
CA ASP A 233 18.67 -18.97 -1.15
C ASP A 233 17.16 -19.08 -0.88
N LEU A 234 16.55 -20.18 -1.29
CA LEU A 234 15.11 -20.44 -1.09
C LEU A 234 14.80 -20.71 0.39
N GLU A 235 15.65 -21.46 1.07
CA GLU A 235 15.51 -21.72 2.50
C GLU A 235 15.69 -20.42 3.31
N ALA A 236 16.71 -19.61 3.01
CA ALA A 236 16.93 -18.34 3.68
C ALA A 236 15.72 -17.39 3.50
N ARG A 237 15.13 -17.31 2.30
CA ARG A 237 13.89 -16.59 2.07
C ARG A 237 12.76 -17.10 2.96
N THR A 238 12.58 -18.41 3.02
CA THR A 238 11.49 -19.04 3.81
C THR A 238 11.64 -18.70 5.28
N VAL A 239 12.81 -18.91 5.84
CA VAL A 239 13.13 -18.60 7.26
C VAL A 239 12.92 -17.12 7.57
N LEU A 240 13.34 -16.24 6.65
CA LEU A 240 13.14 -14.79 6.82
C LEU A 240 11.65 -14.42 6.92
N LEU A 241 10.80 -14.98 6.05
CA LEU A 241 9.35 -14.69 6.06
C LEU A 241 8.62 -15.33 7.25
N GLU A 242 9.04 -16.52 7.68
CA GLU A 242 8.53 -17.15 8.90
C GLU A 242 8.89 -16.33 10.14
N ASN A 243 10.11 -15.84 10.24
CA ASN A 243 10.55 -14.95 11.31
C ASN A 243 9.75 -13.64 11.30
N ALA A 244 9.58 -13.02 10.13
CA ALA A 244 8.77 -11.81 9.99
C ALA A 244 7.32 -12.03 10.44
N SER A 245 6.71 -13.16 10.07
CA SER A 245 5.37 -13.53 10.54
C SER A 245 5.31 -13.69 12.05
N GLY A 246 6.31 -14.33 12.65
CA GLY A 246 6.41 -14.58 14.10
C GLY A 246 6.68 -13.30 14.93
N HIS A 247 7.18 -12.23 14.34
CA HIS A 247 7.39 -10.96 15.01
C HIS A 247 6.13 -10.10 15.15
N MET A 248 5.09 -10.35 14.36
CA MET A 248 3.84 -9.59 14.45
C MET A 248 3.05 -9.98 15.68
N SER A 249 2.93 -9.07 16.63
CA SER A 249 2.21 -9.28 17.89
C SER A 249 0.71 -8.96 17.81
N ARG A 250 0.30 -8.12 16.85
CA ARG A 250 -1.10 -7.71 16.65
C ARG A 250 -1.84 -8.69 15.77
N THR A 251 -3.09 -8.96 16.14
CA THR A 251 -3.97 -9.87 15.39
C THR A 251 -5.38 -9.33 15.29
N LEU A 252 -6.09 -9.73 14.24
CA LEU A 252 -7.54 -9.60 14.12
C LEU A 252 -8.15 -10.97 13.82
N PRO A 253 -9.32 -11.30 14.36
CA PRO A 253 -10.01 -12.55 14.06
C PRO A 253 -10.64 -12.49 12.64
N PHE A 254 -9.83 -12.63 11.60
CA PHE A 254 -10.16 -12.37 10.20
C PHE A 254 -11.51 -12.93 9.76
N GLY A 255 -11.80 -14.21 10.02
CA GLY A 255 -13.06 -14.85 9.62
C GLY A 255 -14.28 -14.47 10.47
N GLU A 256 -14.08 -13.91 11.68
CA GLU A 256 -15.15 -13.64 12.66
C GLU A 256 -15.43 -12.15 12.87
N VAL A 257 -14.48 -11.27 12.53
CA VAL A 257 -14.59 -9.83 12.81
C VAL A 257 -15.83 -9.20 12.17
N ALA A 258 -16.20 -9.62 10.97
CA ALA A 258 -17.37 -9.10 10.27
C ALA A 258 -18.65 -9.38 11.04
N LYS A 259 -18.86 -10.61 11.49
CA LYS A 259 -20.01 -11.04 12.28
C LYS A 259 -20.00 -10.39 13.67
N LEU A 260 -18.82 -10.29 14.29
CA LEU A 260 -18.65 -9.63 15.58
C LEU A 260 -19.14 -8.18 15.53
N LEU A 261 -18.67 -7.41 14.57
CA LEU A 261 -19.05 -6.00 14.44
C LEU A 261 -20.52 -5.81 14.03
N ALA A 262 -21.06 -6.69 13.17
CA ALA A 262 -22.46 -6.63 12.75
C ALA A 262 -23.45 -6.78 13.91
N ARG A 263 -23.14 -7.61 14.93
CA ARG A 263 -24.01 -7.79 16.11
C ARG A 263 -23.73 -6.83 17.26
N ASN A 264 -22.67 -6.02 17.17
CA ASN A 264 -22.23 -5.10 18.22
C ASN A 264 -22.34 -3.62 17.80
N VAL A 265 -23.38 -3.26 17.03
CA VAL A 265 -23.57 -1.90 16.49
C VAL A 265 -23.76 -0.86 17.58
N GLU A 266 -24.38 -1.24 18.72
CA GLU A 266 -24.65 -0.35 19.86
C GLU A 266 -23.70 -0.60 21.05
N HIS A 267 -22.52 -1.18 20.80
CA HIS A 267 -21.55 -1.47 21.85
C HIS A 267 -21.00 -0.18 22.48
N PRO A 268 -20.88 -0.09 23.83
CA PRO A 268 -20.41 1.13 24.52
C PRO A 268 -18.98 1.52 24.12
N ARG A 269 -18.15 0.58 23.67
CA ARG A 269 -16.79 0.86 23.20
C ARG A 269 -16.70 1.95 22.14
N TRP A 270 -17.76 2.13 21.34
CA TRP A 270 -17.81 3.21 20.34
C TRP A 270 -17.77 4.60 20.98
N SER A 271 -18.39 4.77 22.16
CA SER A 271 -18.34 6.01 22.91
C SER A 271 -16.98 6.21 23.58
N ASP A 272 -16.41 5.14 24.18
CA ASP A 272 -15.09 5.20 24.83
C ASP A 272 -13.98 5.63 23.86
N VAL A 273 -14.03 5.12 22.61
CA VAL A 273 -13.08 5.53 21.56
C VAL A 273 -13.33 6.97 21.13
N ALA A 274 -14.61 7.37 21.01
CA ALA A 274 -14.98 8.70 20.57
C ALA A 274 -14.50 9.80 21.53
N GLU A 275 -14.35 9.53 22.82
CA GLU A 275 -13.78 10.46 23.80
C GLU A 275 -12.31 10.81 23.51
N ARG A 276 -11.57 9.89 22.87
CA ARG A 276 -10.16 10.08 22.50
C ARG A 276 -10.01 10.56 21.05
N CYS A 277 -10.94 10.21 20.16
CA CYS A 277 -10.83 10.44 18.73
C CYS A 277 -11.01 11.91 18.35
N LEU A 278 -10.02 12.49 17.67
CA LEU A 278 -10.07 13.88 17.18
C LEU A 278 -10.90 14.06 15.91
N SER A 279 -11.47 13.01 15.34
CA SER A 279 -12.18 13.03 14.03
C SER A 279 -11.35 13.67 12.89
N CYS A 280 -10.02 13.60 12.96
CA CYS A 280 -9.12 14.27 12.01
C CYS A 280 -9.04 13.60 10.63
N GLY A 281 -9.53 12.37 10.48
CA GLY A 281 -9.50 11.62 9.22
C GLY A 281 -8.14 11.02 8.82
N ASN A 282 -7.04 11.24 9.57
CA ASN A 282 -5.71 10.69 9.22
C ASN A 282 -5.74 9.20 8.92
N CYS A 283 -6.47 8.41 9.74
CA CYS A 283 -6.60 6.97 9.55
C CYS A 283 -7.19 6.56 8.20
N THR A 284 -8.00 7.41 7.57
CA THR A 284 -8.55 7.19 6.23
C THR A 284 -7.62 7.70 5.14
N MET A 285 -6.92 8.81 5.37
CA MET A 285 -6.00 9.41 4.40
C MET A 285 -4.76 8.55 4.16
N VAL A 286 -4.14 8.02 5.22
CA VAL A 286 -2.97 7.12 5.09
C VAL A 286 -3.34 5.69 4.68
N CYS A 287 -4.62 5.35 4.70
CA CYS A 287 -5.06 3.99 4.40
C CYS A 287 -4.97 3.67 2.90
N PRO A 288 -4.30 2.56 2.52
CA PRO A 288 -4.15 2.17 1.13
C PRO A 288 -5.45 1.68 0.48
N THR A 289 -6.48 1.34 1.27
CA THR A 289 -7.76 0.81 0.76
C THR A 289 -8.92 1.81 0.84
N CYS A 290 -8.81 2.91 1.60
CA CYS A 290 -9.88 3.92 1.66
C CYS A 290 -9.97 4.67 0.33
N PHE A 291 -11.19 4.74 -0.25
CA PHE A 291 -11.45 5.31 -1.57
C PHE A 291 -12.52 6.43 -1.56
N CYS A 292 -13.00 6.83 -0.38
CA CYS A 292 -13.96 7.92 -0.28
C CYS A 292 -13.45 9.16 -1.02
N SER A 293 -14.30 9.76 -1.82
CA SER A 293 -13.97 10.96 -2.61
C SER A 293 -15.20 11.84 -2.80
N ASP A 294 -14.95 13.13 -2.94
CA ASP A 294 -15.94 14.15 -3.30
C ASP A 294 -15.66 14.70 -4.68
N VAL A 295 -16.71 15.11 -5.36
CA VAL A 295 -16.63 15.78 -6.67
C VAL A 295 -17.22 17.16 -6.54
N HIS A 296 -16.44 18.18 -6.86
CA HIS A 296 -16.87 19.56 -6.80
C HIS A 296 -16.48 20.32 -8.07
N ASP A 297 -17.28 21.36 -8.37
CA ASP A 297 -17.04 22.27 -9.47
C ASP A 297 -16.51 23.59 -8.93
N THR A 298 -15.47 24.12 -9.58
CA THR A 298 -14.94 25.45 -9.33
C THR A 298 -15.05 26.29 -10.60
N THR A 299 -15.41 27.57 -10.45
CA THR A 299 -15.47 28.54 -11.56
C THR A 299 -14.45 29.64 -11.30
N ASP A 300 -13.63 29.95 -12.27
CA ASP A 300 -12.71 31.07 -12.20
C ASP A 300 -13.38 32.39 -12.67
N LEU A 301 -12.62 33.50 -12.60
CA LEU A 301 -13.10 34.83 -12.99
C LEU A 301 -13.33 34.98 -14.51
N THR A 302 -12.81 34.06 -15.32
CA THR A 302 -13.02 34.04 -16.77
C THR A 302 -14.28 33.26 -17.18
N GLY A 303 -14.93 32.61 -16.20
CA GLY A 303 -16.08 31.75 -16.42
C GLY A 303 -15.71 30.31 -16.83
N ALA A 304 -14.42 29.97 -16.84
CA ALA A 304 -13.98 28.58 -17.02
C ALA A 304 -14.36 27.73 -15.80
N ILE A 305 -14.86 26.53 -16.04
CA ILE A 305 -15.29 25.60 -14.98
C ILE A 305 -14.33 24.41 -14.98
N GLU A 306 -13.94 23.99 -13.77
CA GLU A 306 -13.17 22.79 -13.55
C GLU A 306 -13.94 21.86 -12.60
N ARG A 307 -14.20 20.61 -13.03
CA ARG A 307 -14.70 19.55 -12.16
C ARG A 307 -13.53 18.75 -11.61
N ARG A 308 -13.45 18.67 -10.31
CA ARG A 308 -12.36 18.02 -9.59
C ARG A 308 -12.90 16.97 -8.63
N ARG A 309 -12.28 15.79 -8.64
CA ARG A 309 -12.44 14.78 -7.60
C ARG A 309 -11.30 14.94 -6.59
N THR A 310 -11.61 14.93 -5.30
CA THR A 310 -10.63 14.93 -4.19
C THR A 310 -10.94 13.81 -3.23
N TRP A 311 -9.89 13.28 -2.54
CA TRP A 311 -10.16 12.34 -1.46
C TRP A 311 -11.02 13.01 -0.39
N SER A 312 -11.90 12.22 0.21
CA SER A 312 -12.77 12.59 1.32
C SER A 312 -12.64 11.56 2.44
N SER A 313 -13.21 11.86 3.59
CA SER A 313 -13.17 10.99 4.75
C SER A 313 -14.57 10.74 5.29
N CYS A 314 -14.85 9.49 5.66
CA CYS A 314 -16.07 9.18 6.42
C CYS A 314 -16.08 9.81 7.82
N PHE A 315 -14.98 10.47 8.24
CA PHE A 315 -14.92 11.31 9.44
C PHE A 315 -15.36 12.75 9.18
N ASP A 316 -15.48 13.18 7.93
CA ASP A 316 -15.99 14.51 7.62
C ASP A 316 -17.50 14.57 7.85
N LEU A 317 -17.97 15.70 8.39
CA LEU A 317 -19.40 15.89 8.65
C LEU A 317 -20.21 15.90 7.34
N GLU A 318 -19.64 16.46 6.29
CA GLU A 318 -20.27 16.58 4.97
C GLU A 318 -20.35 15.26 4.23
N HIS A 319 -19.47 14.29 4.54
CA HIS A 319 -19.47 12.97 3.89
C HIS A 319 -20.81 12.23 3.97
N SER A 320 -21.54 12.40 5.07
CA SER A 320 -22.87 11.79 5.27
C SER A 320 -24.01 12.82 5.23
N TYR A 321 -23.78 13.99 4.63
CA TYR A 321 -24.79 15.04 4.52
C TYR A 321 -25.90 14.63 3.55
N LEU A 322 -27.13 14.69 4.02
CA LEU A 322 -28.33 14.55 3.26
C LEU A 322 -29.14 15.85 3.35
N HIS A 323 -30.22 15.94 2.56
CA HIS A 323 -31.12 17.08 2.69
C HIS A 323 -31.64 17.20 4.13
N GLY A 324 -31.20 18.24 4.83
CA GLY A 324 -31.58 18.49 6.23
C GLY A 324 -30.49 18.29 7.26
N GLY A 325 -29.30 17.78 6.89
CA GLY A 325 -28.16 17.68 7.80
C GLY A 325 -27.31 16.44 7.63
N SER A 326 -26.23 16.35 8.43
CA SER A 326 -25.37 15.17 8.48
C SER A 326 -26.09 14.03 9.23
N VAL A 327 -26.08 12.83 8.67
CA VAL A 327 -26.64 11.62 9.30
C VAL A 327 -25.75 11.12 10.43
N ARG A 328 -24.43 11.42 10.38
CA ARG A 328 -23.44 10.98 11.37
C ARG A 328 -22.78 12.17 12.06
N GLU A 329 -23.50 12.82 12.94
CA GLU A 329 -23.05 14.03 13.64
C GLU A 329 -21.99 13.74 14.72
N SER A 330 -22.15 12.62 15.46
CA SER A 330 -21.24 12.31 16.56
C SER A 330 -19.95 11.63 16.09
N THR A 331 -18.84 11.88 16.80
CA THR A 331 -17.56 11.17 16.59
C THR A 331 -17.73 9.65 16.70
N SER A 332 -18.54 9.19 17.68
CA SER A 332 -18.86 7.78 17.87
C SER A 332 -19.50 7.16 16.62
N SER A 333 -20.48 7.83 16.01
CA SER A 333 -21.17 7.33 14.81
C SER A 333 -20.24 7.27 13.59
N ARG A 334 -19.32 8.23 13.44
CA ARG A 334 -18.33 8.25 12.35
C ARG A 334 -17.25 7.19 12.55
N TYR A 335 -16.74 7.01 13.77
CA TYR A 335 -15.77 5.98 14.08
C TYR A 335 -16.36 4.59 13.87
N ARG A 336 -17.55 4.31 14.41
CA ARG A 336 -18.27 3.06 14.17
C ARG A 336 -18.47 2.79 12.69
N GLN A 337 -18.89 3.79 11.91
CA GLN A 337 -19.03 3.66 10.45
C GLN A 337 -17.73 3.24 9.80
N TRP A 338 -16.62 3.88 10.15
CA TRP A 338 -15.32 3.55 9.58
C TRP A 338 -14.93 2.10 9.82
N ILE A 339 -14.96 1.65 11.07
CA ILE A 339 -14.61 0.28 11.46
C ILE A 339 -15.57 -0.75 10.86
N SER A 340 -16.88 -0.53 10.98
CA SER A 340 -17.90 -1.46 10.48
C SER A 340 -17.84 -1.57 8.95
N HIS A 341 -17.66 -0.46 8.23
CA HIS A 341 -17.48 -0.50 6.79
C HIS A 341 -16.23 -1.30 6.42
N LYS A 342 -15.08 -0.99 7.03
CA LYS A 342 -13.80 -1.59 6.71
C LYS A 342 -13.70 -3.09 7.00
N LEU A 343 -14.25 -3.55 8.13
CA LEU A 343 -14.04 -4.91 8.62
C LEU A 343 -15.29 -5.79 8.55
N SER A 344 -16.48 -5.21 8.26
CA SER A 344 -17.74 -5.96 8.21
C SER A 344 -18.43 -5.78 6.86
N THR A 345 -19.07 -4.64 6.59
CA THR A 345 -19.92 -4.46 5.39
C THR A 345 -19.15 -4.36 4.08
N TRP A 346 -17.82 -4.30 4.09
CA TRP A 346 -17.00 -4.41 2.88
C TRP A 346 -17.16 -5.78 2.20
N TRP A 347 -17.34 -6.83 3.00
CA TRP A 347 -17.63 -8.16 2.51
C TRP A 347 -18.92 -8.22 1.68
N ASP A 348 -19.96 -7.52 2.13
CA ASP A 348 -21.25 -7.46 1.42
C ASP A 348 -21.16 -6.71 0.09
N GLN A 349 -20.21 -5.77 -0.02
CA GLN A 349 -20.06 -4.90 -1.19
C GLN A 349 -19.05 -5.43 -2.21
N PHE A 350 -17.94 -6.01 -1.74
CA PHE A 350 -16.78 -6.30 -2.57
C PHE A 350 -16.21 -7.70 -2.37
N ASP A 351 -16.90 -8.56 -1.62
CA ASP A 351 -16.46 -9.93 -1.31
C ASP A 351 -15.00 -10.00 -0.80
N SER A 352 -14.63 -9.02 0.01
CA SER A 352 -13.31 -8.94 0.65
C SER A 352 -13.38 -8.08 1.92
N THR A 353 -12.28 -8.07 2.69
CA THR A 353 -12.08 -7.09 3.76
C THR A 353 -11.57 -5.76 3.20
N GLY A 354 -11.93 -4.64 3.82
CA GLY A 354 -11.33 -3.33 3.51
C GLY A 354 -10.03 -3.04 4.26
N CYS A 355 -9.40 -4.04 4.87
CA CYS A 355 -8.18 -3.89 5.65
C CYS A 355 -7.12 -4.91 5.24
N VAL A 356 -5.88 -4.47 5.15
CA VAL A 356 -4.70 -5.29 4.85
C VAL A 356 -3.72 -5.39 6.04
N GLY A 357 -4.08 -4.92 7.22
CA GLY A 357 -3.23 -5.04 8.41
C GLY A 357 -1.89 -4.30 8.36
N CYS A 358 -1.75 -3.27 7.54
CA CYS A 358 -0.48 -2.55 7.36
C CYS A 358 -0.08 -1.62 8.53
N GLY A 359 -0.92 -1.44 9.55
CA GLY A 359 -0.62 -0.64 10.74
C GLY A 359 -0.68 0.88 10.56
N ARG A 360 -0.72 1.44 9.34
CA ARG A 360 -0.69 2.90 9.11
C ARG A 360 -1.70 3.68 9.93
N CYS A 361 -2.95 3.21 10.02
CA CYS A 361 -4.00 3.91 10.78
C CYS A 361 -3.72 3.98 12.29
N ILE A 362 -2.90 3.09 12.82
CA ILE A 362 -2.45 3.05 14.22
C ILE A 362 -1.32 4.07 14.41
N VAL A 363 -0.29 3.99 13.57
CA VAL A 363 0.91 4.83 13.62
C VAL A 363 0.59 6.31 13.44
N TRP A 364 -0.25 6.62 12.46
CA TRP A 364 -0.56 8.01 12.08
C TRP A 364 -1.80 8.56 12.77
N CYS A 365 -2.33 7.84 13.77
CA CYS A 365 -3.35 8.37 14.67
C CYS A 365 -2.68 9.27 15.72
N PRO A 366 -2.95 10.59 15.79
CA PRO A 366 -2.27 11.50 16.71
C PRO A 366 -2.53 11.19 18.18
N VAL A 367 -3.53 10.38 18.48
CA VAL A 367 -3.89 9.94 19.85
C VAL A 367 -3.69 8.41 20.03
N GLY A 368 -3.01 7.75 19.10
CA GLY A 368 -2.61 6.35 19.21
C GLY A 368 -3.75 5.34 19.31
N ILE A 369 -4.88 5.58 18.64
CA ILE A 369 -5.98 4.60 18.60
C ILE A 369 -5.54 3.38 17.78
N ASP A 370 -5.66 2.20 18.38
CA ASP A 370 -5.32 0.92 17.75
C ASP A 370 -6.60 0.13 17.41
N ILE A 371 -6.83 -0.06 16.11
CA ILE A 371 -8.01 -0.79 15.59
C ILE A 371 -8.07 -2.23 16.12
N THR A 372 -6.92 -2.88 16.37
CA THR A 372 -6.87 -4.26 16.88
C THR A 372 -7.30 -4.33 18.33
N GLU A 373 -6.90 -3.36 19.16
CA GLU A 373 -7.33 -3.24 20.54
C GLU A 373 -8.84 -2.94 20.67
N GLU A 374 -9.36 -2.08 19.78
CA GLU A 374 -10.77 -1.72 19.79
C GLU A 374 -11.66 -2.93 19.44
N VAL A 375 -11.27 -3.70 18.42
CA VAL A 375 -11.96 -4.94 18.06
C VAL A 375 -11.83 -6.00 19.16
N ALA A 376 -10.66 -6.15 19.76
CA ALA A 376 -10.43 -7.09 20.84
C ALA A 376 -11.28 -6.77 22.08
N ALA A 377 -11.42 -5.49 22.45
CA ALA A 377 -12.27 -5.05 23.56
C ALA A 377 -13.75 -5.42 23.35
N ILE A 378 -14.25 -5.27 22.10
CA ILE A 378 -15.61 -5.68 21.74
C ILE A 378 -15.72 -7.20 21.80
N ALA A 379 -14.75 -7.96 21.28
CA ALA A 379 -14.79 -9.42 21.29
C ALA A 379 -14.79 -10.02 22.70
N VAL A 380 -13.98 -9.48 23.61
CA VAL A 380 -13.94 -9.92 25.01
C VAL A 380 -15.31 -9.74 25.69
N SER A 381 -15.97 -8.61 25.48
CA SER A 381 -17.30 -8.35 26.07
C SER A 381 -18.41 -9.18 25.43
N ASP A 382 -18.23 -9.61 24.18
CA ASP A 382 -19.13 -10.51 23.45
C ASP A 382 -18.87 -12.02 23.78
N GLY A 383 -17.92 -12.31 24.66
CA GLY A 383 -17.56 -13.67 25.07
C GLY A 383 -16.73 -14.44 24.03
N VAL A 384 -16.21 -13.76 23.02
CA VAL A 384 -15.32 -14.34 22.01
C VAL A 384 -13.89 -14.35 22.56
N ARG A 385 -13.23 -15.51 22.57
CA ARG A 385 -11.80 -15.58 22.90
C ARG A 385 -10.99 -15.00 21.76
N VAL A 386 -10.33 -13.88 22.01
CA VAL A 386 -9.31 -13.29 21.13
C VAL A 386 -7.97 -13.41 21.85
N GLU A 387 -6.96 -13.91 21.17
CA GLU A 387 -5.59 -13.80 21.67
C GLU A 387 -5.20 -12.32 21.62
N LEU A 388 -5.19 -11.69 22.80
CA LEU A 388 -4.73 -10.31 22.92
C LEU A 388 -3.20 -10.29 22.74
N PRO A 389 -2.65 -9.34 22.00
CA PRO A 389 -1.21 -9.15 21.93
C PRO A 389 -0.67 -8.91 23.34
N MET A 390 0.28 -9.72 23.78
CA MET A 390 0.98 -9.48 25.05
C MET A 390 1.76 -8.17 24.90
N ALA A 391 1.42 -7.18 25.72
CA ALA A 391 2.23 -5.98 25.84
C ALA A 391 3.67 -6.38 26.16
N ARG A 392 4.61 -6.19 25.21
CA ARG A 392 6.02 -6.32 25.52
C ARG A 392 6.38 -5.17 26.47
N SER A 393 6.81 -5.51 27.68
CA SER A 393 7.39 -4.55 28.60
C SER A 393 8.59 -3.90 27.89
N ALA A 394 8.56 -2.58 27.75
CA ALA A 394 9.70 -1.80 27.29
C ALA A 394 10.88 -2.12 28.22
N SER A 395 11.90 -2.77 27.69
CA SER A 395 13.21 -2.98 28.33
C SER A 395 14.22 -2.04 27.70
#